data_68d82e94cfc25fe8c947c6d3a908745a
#
_entry.id   68d82e94cfc25fe8c947c6d3a908745a
#
_cell.length_a   1.000
_cell.length_b   1.000
_cell.length_c   1.000
_cell.angle_alpha   90.00
_cell.angle_beta   90.00
_cell.angle_gamma   90.00
#
_symmetry.space_group_name_H-M   'P 1'
#
loop_
_entity.id
_entity.type
_entity.pdbx_description
1 polymer ?
#
loop_
_entity_poly.entity_id
_entity_poly.type
_entity_poly.pdbx_seq_one_letter_code
_entity_poly.pdbx_strand_id
1 'polypeptide(L)'
;QLRRITQVNDPDLSRLMDLYILSFPEEERRDEKQLFRMIETVPEMSFNAVEENGELCGLSVFWDLGEFYYMEHLAVFPEMRNRKIGQQILDYWKNHLPKLQILEAEPAVEAMAVRRIGFYERNGFQVIYKDYVQPSYRKEEDSCPLWILGTGPHPDIQECIRLIKEKVYKEPLKLLQA
;
A
#
# COMPACT_ATOMS: atom_id res chain seq x y z
N GLN A 1 3.46 -14.88 5.57
CA GLN A 1 4.02 -15.15 4.25
C GLN A 1 3.24 -14.41 3.17
N LEU A 2 3.94 -13.79 2.22
CA LEU A 2 3.33 -13.08 1.11
C LEU A 2 3.48 -13.90 -0.18
N ARG A 3 2.38 -14.09 -0.89
CA ARG A 3 2.39 -14.75 -2.19
C ARG A 3 1.95 -13.75 -3.26
N ARG A 4 2.84 -13.41 -4.17
CA ARG A 4 2.54 -12.45 -5.23
C ARG A 4 1.52 -13.04 -6.22
N ILE A 5 0.51 -12.24 -6.55
CA ILE A 5 -0.47 -12.56 -7.57
C ILE A 5 -0.08 -11.84 -8.86
N THR A 6 0.06 -12.61 -9.93
CA THR A 6 0.52 -12.10 -11.23
C THR A 6 -0.51 -12.28 -12.35
N GLN A 7 -1.60 -12.99 -12.09
CA GLN A 7 -2.62 -13.27 -13.10
C GLN A 7 -4.01 -13.07 -12.51
N VAL A 8 -4.92 -12.55 -13.33
CA VAL A 8 -6.30 -12.27 -12.91
C VAL A 8 -7.13 -13.53 -12.68
N ASN A 9 -6.70 -14.69 -13.19
CA ASN A 9 -7.36 -15.96 -12.94
C ASN A 9 -6.90 -16.66 -11.66
N ASP A 10 -6.08 -16.02 -10.84
CA ASP A 10 -5.69 -16.56 -9.54
C ASP A 10 -6.94 -16.84 -8.69
N PRO A 11 -7.08 -18.04 -8.10
CA PRO A 11 -8.31 -18.43 -7.40
C PRO A 11 -8.61 -17.58 -6.16
N ASP A 12 -7.64 -16.90 -5.58
CA ASP A 12 -7.84 -16.07 -4.39
C ASP A 12 -8.15 -14.61 -4.73
N LEU A 13 -7.99 -14.20 -5.99
CA LEU A 13 -8.11 -12.77 -6.35
C LEU A 13 -9.51 -12.22 -6.10
N SER A 14 -10.56 -12.99 -6.35
CA SER A 14 -11.94 -12.55 -6.12
C SER A 14 -12.19 -12.19 -4.65
N ARG A 15 -11.73 -13.02 -3.72
CA ARG A 15 -11.86 -12.75 -2.28
C ARG A 15 -11.02 -11.53 -1.86
N LEU A 16 -9.83 -11.40 -2.43
CA LEU A 16 -8.96 -10.25 -2.14
C LEU A 16 -9.54 -8.95 -2.69
N MET A 17 -10.21 -8.98 -3.84
CA MET A 17 -10.87 -7.79 -4.37
C MET A 17 -12.06 -7.38 -3.50
N ASP A 18 -12.82 -8.33 -2.98
CA ASP A 18 -13.89 -8.03 -2.02
C ASP A 18 -13.33 -7.36 -0.78
N LEU A 19 -12.21 -7.86 -0.26
CA LEU A 19 -11.51 -7.25 0.88
C LEU A 19 -11.02 -5.84 0.55
N TYR A 20 -10.46 -5.66 -0.64
CA TYR A 20 -9.95 -4.36 -1.12
C TYR A 20 -11.07 -3.30 -1.14
N ILE A 21 -12.22 -3.66 -1.70
CA ILE A 21 -13.38 -2.78 -1.77
C ILE A 21 -13.96 -2.50 -0.38
N LEU A 22 -14.03 -3.52 0.47
CA LEU A 22 -14.52 -3.37 1.84
C LEU A 22 -13.61 -2.48 2.70
N SER A 23 -12.30 -2.59 2.51
CA SER A 23 -11.31 -1.96 3.39
C SER A 23 -11.00 -0.52 3.03
N PHE A 24 -11.17 -0.13 1.76
CA PHE A 24 -10.77 1.19 1.28
C PHE A 24 -11.94 1.88 0.60
N PRO A 25 -12.28 3.13 1.01
CA PRO A 25 -13.30 3.93 0.32
C PRO A 25 -12.94 4.15 -1.15
N GLU A 26 -13.91 4.49 -1.96
CA GLU A 26 -13.72 4.67 -3.40
C GLU A 26 -12.60 5.66 -3.73
N GLU A 27 -12.48 6.74 -2.96
CA GLU A 27 -11.45 7.76 -3.15
C GLU A 27 -10.05 7.30 -2.73
N GLU A 28 -9.93 6.20 -1.97
CA GLU A 28 -8.66 5.65 -1.49
C GLU A 28 -8.23 4.39 -2.24
N ARG A 29 -8.93 4.02 -3.29
CA ARG A 29 -8.64 2.80 -4.04
C ARG A 29 -8.75 3.01 -5.54
N ARG A 30 -8.12 2.08 -6.28
CA ARG A 30 -8.16 2.07 -7.74
C ARG A 30 -9.46 1.49 -8.26
N ASP A 31 -9.80 1.82 -9.51
CA ASP A 31 -10.78 1.09 -10.28
C ASP A 31 -10.35 -0.38 -10.42
N GLU A 32 -11.31 -1.31 -10.30
CA GLU A 32 -11.01 -2.75 -10.35
C GLU A 32 -10.38 -3.17 -11.67
N LYS A 33 -10.87 -2.67 -12.80
CA LYS A 33 -10.33 -3.03 -14.11
C LYS A 33 -8.91 -2.52 -14.29
N GLN A 34 -8.63 -1.33 -13.77
CA GLN A 34 -7.29 -0.78 -13.74
C GLN A 34 -6.36 -1.68 -12.92
N LEU A 35 -6.78 -2.06 -11.72
CA LEU A 35 -5.98 -2.90 -10.83
C LEU A 35 -5.71 -4.27 -11.47
N PHE A 36 -6.69 -4.89 -12.12
CA PHE A 36 -6.49 -6.15 -12.82
C PHE A 36 -5.42 -6.04 -13.91
N ARG A 37 -5.46 -4.98 -14.71
CA ARG A 37 -4.42 -4.74 -15.72
C ARG A 37 -3.05 -4.54 -15.10
N MET A 38 -2.99 -3.81 -13.99
CA MET A 38 -1.73 -3.54 -13.29
C MET A 38 -1.10 -4.81 -12.73
N ILE A 39 -1.92 -5.72 -12.18
CA ILE A 39 -1.44 -7.00 -11.66
C ILE A 39 -0.68 -7.76 -12.74
N GLU A 40 -1.15 -7.73 -13.98
CA GLU A 40 -0.54 -8.48 -15.08
C GLU A 40 0.56 -7.72 -15.82
N THR A 41 0.56 -6.39 -15.78
CA THR A 41 1.40 -5.59 -16.67
C THR A 41 2.39 -4.64 -15.99
N VAL A 42 2.29 -4.42 -14.68
CA VAL A 42 3.15 -3.48 -13.96
C VAL A 42 4.05 -4.25 -12.99
N PRO A 43 5.28 -4.61 -13.43
CA PRO A 43 6.16 -5.45 -12.61
C PRO A 43 6.64 -4.79 -11.31
N GLU A 44 6.67 -3.47 -11.26
CA GLU A 44 7.08 -2.73 -10.05
C GLU A 44 6.05 -2.85 -8.92
N MET A 45 4.78 -3.08 -9.25
CA MET A 45 3.72 -3.28 -8.26
C MET A 45 3.62 -4.75 -7.87
N SER A 46 3.71 -5.03 -6.58
CA SER A 46 3.49 -6.36 -6.02
C SER A 46 2.16 -6.39 -5.29
N PHE A 47 1.19 -7.07 -5.87
CA PHE A 47 -0.10 -7.35 -5.24
C PHE A 47 -0.01 -8.73 -4.62
N ASN A 48 -0.15 -8.83 -3.30
CA ASN A 48 0.16 -10.06 -2.57
C ASN A 48 -1.02 -10.57 -1.77
N ALA A 49 -1.22 -11.89 -1.82
CA ALA A 49 -2.03 -12.61 -0.84
C ALA A 49 -1.19 -12.79 0.42
N VAL A 50 -1.79 -12.50 1.57
CA VAL A 50 -1.18 -12.77 2.88
C VAL A 50 -1.69 -14.11 3.36
N GLU A 51 -0.79 -15.04 3.62
CA GLU A 51 -1.13 -16.41 4.01
C GLU A 51 -0.44 -16.77 5.33
N GLU A 52 -1.17 -17.48 6.20
CA GLU A 52 -0.66 -18.04 7.44
C GLU A 52 -1.13 -19.49 7.54
N ASN A 53 -0.19 -20.45 7.60
CA ASN A 53 -0.50 -21.88 7.69
C ASN A 53 -1.47 -22.36 6.59
N GLY A 54 -1.30 -21.86 5.36
CA GLY A 54 -2.14 -22.21 4.24
C GLY A 54 -3.48 -21.50 4.19
N GLU A 55 -3.77 -20.60 5.14
CA GLU A 55 -5.03 -19.86 5.23
C GLU A 55 -4.83 -18.44 4.70
N LEU A 56 -5.76 -17.99 3.84
CA LEU A 56 -5.74 -16.65 3.29
C LEU A 56 -6.20 -15.64 4.37
N CYS A 57 -5.34 -14.70 4.72
CA CYS A 57 -5.57 -13.77 5.84
C CYS A 57 -5.80 -12.32 5.43
N GLY A 58 -5.32 -11.92 4.27
CA GLY A 58 -5.43 -10.52 3.85
C GLY A 58 -4.67 -10.23 2.57
N LEU A 59 -4.46 -8.94 2.32
CA LEU A 59 -3.70 -8.47 1.17
C LEU A 59 -2.65 -7.43 1.57
N SER A 60 -1.60 -7.36 0.78
CA SER A 60 -0.56 -6.33 0.89
C SER A 60 -0.14 -5.90 -0.50
N VAL A 61 -0.13 -4.60 -0.75
CA VAL A 61 0.33 -4.04 -2.02
C VAL A 61 1.50 -3.13 -1.75
N PHE A 62 2.63 -3.40 -2.40
CA PHE A 62 3.79 -2.51 -2.34
C PHE A 62 4.45 -2.38 -3.71
N TRP A 63 5.28 -1.36 -3.85
CA TRP A 63 5.98 -1.02 -5.08
C TRP A 63 7.48 -1.03 -4.85
N ASP A 64 8.21 -1.60 -5.78
CA ASP A 64 9.67 -1.44 -5.83
C ASP A 64 9.98 -0.28 -6.77
N LEU A 65 10.37 0.87 -6.20
CA LEU A 65 10.66 2.07 -6.96
C LEU A 65 12.17 2.33 -7.10
N GLY A 66 12.97 1.26 -7.01
CA GLY A 66 14.40 1.32 -7.21
C GLY A 66 15.16 1.45 -5.89
N GLU A 67 15.32 2.66 -5.38
CA GLU A 67 16.06 2.89 -4.13
C GLU A 67 15.22 2.65 -2.89
N PHE A 68 13.90 2.59 -3.02
CA PHE A 68 13.00 2.41 -1.89
C PHE A 68 11.76 1.60 -2.30
N TYR A 69 11.04 1.09 -1.29
CA TYR A 69 9.72 0.50 -1.47
C TYR A 69 8.65 1.50 -1.04
N TYR A 70 7.56 1.55 -1.78
CA TYR A 70 6.37 2.29 -1.37
C TYR A 70 5.30 1.28 -0.95
N MET A 71 4.87 1.36 0.31
CA MET A 71 3.88 0.45 0.90
C MET A 71 2.50 1.08 0.73
N GLU A 72 1.73 0.59 -0.23
CA GLU A 72 0.49 1.25 -0.66
C GLU A 72 -0.74 0.84 0.14
N HIS A 73 -1.02 -0.45 0.23
CA HIS A 73 -2.23 -0.97 0.88
C HIS A 73 -1.93 -2.19 1.72
N LEU A 74 -2.64 -2.29 2.84
CA LEU A 74 -2.57 -3.41 3.76
C LEU A 74 -3.96 -3.63 4.35
N ALA A 75 -4.51 -4.81 4.20
CA ALA A 75 -5.82 -5.14 4.77
C ALA A 75 -5.85 -6.59 5.24
N VAL A 76 -6.55 -6.81 6.35
CA VAL A 76 -6.74 -8.13 6.97
C VAL A 76 -8.23 -8.43 6.97
N PHE A 77 -8.62 -9.66 6.61
CA PHE A 77 -10.02 -10.06 6.66
C PHE A 77 -10.59 -9.85 8.07
N PRO A 78 -11.84 -9.39 8.21
CA PRO A 78 -12.44 -9.14 9.53
C PRO A 78 -12.36 -10.35 10.49
N GLU A 79 -12.57 -11.56 9.97
CA GLU A 79 -12.49 -12.79 10.76
C GLU A 79 -11.09 -13.18 11.20
N MET A 80 -10.07 -12.56 10.60
CA MET A 80 -8.65 -12.79 10.94
C MET A 80 -8.09 -11.72 11.87
N ARG A 81 -8.88 -10.70 12.22
CA ARG A 81 -8.46 -9.66 13.15
C ARG A 81 -8.25 -10.26 14.53
N ASN A 82 -7.42 -9.62 15.35
CA ASN A 82 -7.00 -10.08 16.68
C ASN A 82 -6.07 -11.31 16.66
N ARG A 83 -5.57 -11.71 15.51
CA ARG A 83 -4.59 -12.80 15.33
C ARG A 83 -3.20 -12.25 15.03
N LYS A 84 -3.00 -10.94 15.18
CA LYS A 84 -1.73 -10.25 14.96
C LYS A 84 -1.20 -10.39 13.51
N ILE A 85 -2.10 -10.52 12.55
CA ILE A 85 -1.73 -10.65 11.14
C ILE A 85 -1.02 -9.39 10.63
N GLY A 86 -1.52 -8.20 10.99
CA GLY A 86 -0.86 -6.93 10.63
C GLY A 86 0.58 -6.86 11.11
N GLN A 87 0.83 -7.28 12.35
CA GLN A 87 2.18 -7.33 12.90
C GLN A 87 3.06 -8.31 12.13
N GLN A 88 2.53 -9.47 11.77
CA GLN A 88 3.27 -10.47 10.99
C GLN A 88 3.64 -9.94 9.60
N ILE A 89 2.77 -9.16 8.99
CA ILE A 89 3.06 -8.53 7.68
C ILE A 89 4.23 -7.54 7.81
N LEU A 90 4.21 -6.69 8.83
CA LEU A 90 5.29 -5.74 9.06
C LEU A 90 6.60 -6.44 9.41
N ASP A 91 6.54 -7.54 10.17
CA ASP A 91 7.71 -8.37 10.44
C ASP A 91 8.27 -8.97 9.15
N TYR A 92 7.40 -9.44 8.25
CA TYR A 92 7.81 -9.93 6.95
C TYR A 92 8.52 -8.84 6.13
N TRP A 93 7.94 -7.64 6.08
CA TRP A 93 8.58 -6.51 5.38
C TRP A 93 9.96 -6.22 5.94
N LYS A 94 10.09 -6.17 7.26
CA LYS A 94 11.36 -5.91 7.94
C LYS A 94 12.42 -6.95 7.59
N ASN A 95 12.03 -8.20 7.49
CA ASN A 95 12.95 -9.32 7.27
C ASN A 95 13.27 -9.58 5.80
N HIS A 96 12.39 -9.19 4.88
CA HIS A 96 12.50 -9.57 3.45
C HIS A 96 12.64 -8.38 2.50
N LEU A 97 12.32 -7.16 2.93
CA LEU A 97 12.42 -5.95 2.10
C LEU A 97 13.51 -5.05 2.66
N PRO A 98 14.76 -5.17 2.16
CA PRO A 98 15.91 -4.55 2.82
C PRO A 98 16.08 -3.05 2.56
N LYS A 99 15.42 -2.51 1.52
CA LYS A 99 15.53 -1.08 1.21
C LYS A 99 14.63 -0.23 2.11
N LEU A 100 14.84 1.08 2.08
CA LEU A 100 13.97 2.03 2.74
C LEU A 100 12.51 1.78 2.35
N GLN A 101 11.62 1.77 3.33
CA GLN A 101 10.19 1.65 3.12
C GLN A 101 9.52 2.98 3.42
N ILE A 102 8.65 3.43 2.52
CA ILE A 102 7.91 4.68 2.63
C ILE A 102 6.41 4.37 2.52
N LEU A 103 5.61 5.03 3.33
CA LEU A 103 4.15 4.94 3.25
C LEU A 103 3.50 6.30 3.51
N GLU A 104 2.24 6.38 3.12
CA GLU A 104 1.38 7.55 3.37
C GLU A 104 0.44 7.22 4.51
N ALA A 105 0.20 8.19 5.39
CA ALA A 105 -0.71 8.00 6.53
C ALA A 105 -1.50 9.28 6.81
N GLU A 106 -2.73 9.12 7.30
CA GLU A 106 -3.51 10.26 7.77
C GLU A 106 -2.78 10.95 8.92
N PRO A 107 -2.80 12.31 8.97
CA PRO A 107 -2.23 13.05 10.08
C PRO A 107 -2.79 12.59 11.43
N ALA A 108 -1.95 12.57 12.46
CA ALA A 108 -2.30 12.06 13.78
C ALA A 108 -3.22 13.04 14.56
N VAL A 109 -4.41 13.27 14.04
CA VAL A 109 -5.43 14.16 14.64
C VAL A 109 -6.56 13.33 15.24
N GLU A 110 -7.17 12.45 14.44
CA GLU A 110 -8.23 11.56 14.92
C GLU A 110 -7.64 10.35 15.66
N ALA A 111 -8.41 9.79 16.61
CA ALA A 111 -7.96 8.70 17.46
C ALA A 111 -7.48 7.48 16.67
N MET A 112 -8.16 7.12 15.59
CA MET A 112 -7.76 5.97 14.76
C MET A 112 -6.47 6.26 13.99
N ALA A 113 -6.28 7.48 13.50
CA ALA A 113 -5.05 7.89 12.83
C ALA A 113 -3.87 7.89 13.80
N VAL A 114 -4.07 8.35 15.02
CA VAL A 114 -3.04 8.31 16.08
C VAL A 114 -2.62 6.86 16.35
N ARG A 115 -3.58 5.94 16.47
CA ARG A 115 -3.30 4.52 16.69
C ARG A 115 -2.53 3.91 15.52
N ARG A 116 -2.90 4.25 14.30
CA ARG A 116 -2.26 3.73 13.07
C ARG A 116 -0.82 4.20 13.00
N ILE A 117 -0.56 5.48 13.21
CA ILE A 117 0.80 6.02 13.22
C ILE A 117 1.61 5.38 14.35
N GLY A 118 1.03 5.23 15.56
CA GLY A 118 1.69 4.56 16.68
C GLY A 118 2.08 3.12 16.35
N PHE A 119 1.21 2.40 15.64
CA PHE A 119 1.51 1.04 15.17
C PHE A 119 2.73 1.03 14.23
N TYR A 120 2.76 1.94 13.27
CA TYR A 120 3.91 2.04 12.37
C TYR A 120 5.18 2.47 13.10
N GLU A 121 5.08 3.42 14.03
CA GLU A 121 6.24 3.86 14.82
C GLU A 121 6.84 2.74 15.65
N ARG A 122 6.01 1.89 16.27
CA ARG A 122 6.48 0.70 16.98
C ARG A 122 7.17 -0.32 16.08
N ASN A 123 6.95 -0.22 14.77
CA ASN A 123 7.55 -1.10 13.76
C ASN A 123 8.67 -0.43 12.96
N GLY A 124 9.26 0.64 13.50
CA GLY A 124 10.45 1.26 12.94
C GLY A 124 10.21 2.37 11.94
N PHE A 125 8.95 2.77 11.73
CA PHE A 125 8.64 3.92 10.89
C PHE A 125 8.71 5.22 11.69
N GLN A 126 8.99 6.32 11.00
CA GLN A 126 8.98 7.68 11.56
C GLN A 126 8.28 8.60 10.59
N VAL A 127 7.62 9.64 11.11
CA VAL A 127 7.08 10.71 10.26
C VAL A 127 8.26 11.51 9.72
N ILE A 128 8.44 11.53 8.40
CA ILE A 128 9.57 12.21 7.75
C ILE A 128 9.16 13.42 6.92
N TYR A 129 7.86 13.58 6.59
CA TYR A 129 7.38 14.74 5.84
C TYR A 129 5.89 14.94 6.09
N LYS A 130 5.48 16.19 6.37
CA LYS A 130 4.10 16.52 6.74
C LYS A 130 3.34 17.37 5.72
N ASP A 131 4.01 17.88 4.71
CA ASP A 131 3.42 18.78 3.71
C ASP A 131 3.09 18.03 2.41
N TYR A 132 2.74 16.76 2.51
CA TYR A 132 2.44 15.92 1.37
C TYR A 132 0.94 15.98 1.04
N VAL A 133 0.65 16.00 -0.26
CA VAL A 133 -0.72 15.92 -0.77
C VAL A 133 -0.80 14.72 -1.71
N GLN A 134 -1.60 13.73 -1.30
CA GLN A 134 -1.82 12.53 -2.10
C GLN A 134 -2.62 12.87 -3.36
N PRO A 135 -2.14 12.47 -4.56
CA PRO A 135 -2.95 12.56 -5.78
C PRO A 135 -4.14 11.61 -5.73
N SER A 136 -5.15 11.87 -6.55
CA SER A 136 -6.29 10.98 -6.68
C SER A 136 -5.93 9.71 -7.45
N TYR A 137 -6.58 8.61 -7.11
CA TYR A 137 -6.54 7.37 -7.90
C TYR A 137 -7.36 7.44 -9.18
N ARG A 138 -8.30 8.38 -9.27
CA ARG A 138 -9.33 8.40 -10.32
C ARG A 138 -9.38 9.69 -11.11
N LYS A 139 -9.11 10.82 -10.45
CA LYS A 139 -9.17 12.17 -11.05
C LYS A 139 -8.02 13.01 -10.54
N GLU A 140 -7.37 13.73 -11.43
CA GLU A 140 -6.24 14.59 -11.05
C GLU A 140 -6.62 15.72 -10.08
N GLU A 141 -7.90 16.07 -10.02
CA GLU A 141 -8.38 17.19 -9.22
C GLU A 141 -8.59 16.84 -7.74
N ASP A 142 -8.87 15.59 -7.45
CA ASP A 142 -9.09 15.14 -6.09
C ASP A 142 -7.75 14.95 -5.38
N SER A 143 -7.61 15.47 -4.18
CA SER A 143 -6.38 15.37 -3.42
C SER A 143 -6.66 15.29 -1.92
N CYS A 144 -5.71 14.74 -1.18
CA CYS A 144 -5.85 14.53 0.26
C CYS A 144 -4.52 14.82 0.96
N PRO A 145 -4.50 15.74 1.94
CA PRO A 145 -3.29 15.96 2.75
C PRO A 145 -2.98 14.75 3.61
N LEU A 146 -1.77 14.23 3.49
CA LEU A 146 -1.28 13.09 4.26
C LEU A 146 0.14 13.36 4.77
N TRP A 147 0.58 12.53 5.71
CA TRP A 147 1.97 12.51 6.14
C TRP A 147 2.71 11.37 5.46
N ILE A 148 4.01 11.57 5.26
CA ILE A 148 4.91 10.52 4.77
C ILE A 148 5.66 9.94 5.97
N LEU A 149 5.60 8.62 6.10
CA LEU A 149 6.38 7.86 7.07
C LEU A 149 7.43 7.03 6.34
N GLY A 150 8.57 6.83 6.98
CA GLY A 150 9.65 6.02 6.42
C GLY A 150 10.39 5.25 7.49
N THR A 151 11.04 4.16 7.11
CA THR A 151 11.89 3.35 8.00
C THR A 151 13.26 3.95 8.25
N GLY A 152 13.52 5.10 7.66
CA GLY A 152 14.76 5.87 7.85
C GLY A 152 14.68 7.16 7.04
N PRO A 153 15.69 8.04 7.18
CA PRO A 153 15.74 9.25 6.39
C PRO A 153 16.18 8.95 4.95
N HIS A 154 15.76 9.79 4.03
CA HIS A 154 16.27 9.81 2.66
C HIS A 154 16.87 11.20 2.37
N PRO A 155 18.04 11.27 1.72
CA PRO A 155 18.67 12.57 1.45
C PRO A 155 17.83 13.46 0.53
N ASP A 156 16.96 12.89 -0.29
CA ASP A 156 16.08 13.64 -1.19
C ASP A 156 14.66 13.06 -1.15
N ILE A 157 13.89 13.44 -0.12
CA ILE A 157 12.50 13.00 0.03
C ILE A 157 11.62 13.51 -1.11
N GLN A 158 11.92 14.67 -1.69
CA GLN A 158 11.15 15.23 -2.80
C GLN A 158 11.25 14.34 -4.05
N GLU A 159 12.41 13.74 -4.30
CA GLU A 159 12.57 12.80 -5.41
C GLU A 159 11.74 11.51 -5.16
N CYS A 160 11.72 11.02 -3.93
CA CYS A 160 10.85 9.88 -3.57
C CYS A 160 9.38 10.22 -3.81
N ILE A 161 8.94 11.40 -3.38
CA ILE A 161 7.57 11.88 -3.58
C ILE A 161 7.26 11.99 -5.07
N ARG A 162 8.18 12.53 -5.86
CA ARG A 162 8.01 12.64 -7.32
C ARG A 162 7.80 11.28 -7.97
N LEU A 163 8.61 10.29 -7.60
CA LEU A 163 8.48 8.93 -8.12
C LEU A 163 7.16 8.28 -7.70
N ILE A 164 6.74 8.46 -6.46
CA ILE A 164 5.44 7.94 -5.99
C ILE A 164 4.31 8.55 -6.84
N LYS A 165 4.29 9.88 -6.99
CA LYS A 165 3.25 10.55 -7.77
C LYS A 165 3.21 10.09 -9.22
N GLU A 166 4.38 9.95 -9.84
CA GLU A 166 4.47 9.55 -11.24
C GLU A 166 4.12 8.08 -11.44
N LYS A 167 4.77 7.17 -10.71
CA LYS A 167 4.67 5.73 -10.93
C LYS A 167 3.41 5.12 -10.35
N VAL A 168 3.01 5.55 -9.16
CA VAL A 168 1.90 4.94 -8.42
C VAL A 168 0.56 5.56 -8.84
N TYR A 169 0.52 6.86 -9.08
CA TYR A 169 -0.74 7.57 -9.33
C TYR A 169 -0.94 7.98 -10.79
N LYS A 170 0.00 8.66 -11.41
CA LYS A 170 -0.21 9.22 -12.75
C LYS A 170 -0.15 8.20 -13.87
N GLU A 171 0.90 7.39 -13.93
CA GLU A 171 1.04 6.39 -14.99
C GLU A 171 -0.14 5.41 -15.04
N PRO A 172 -0.62 4.86 -13.89
CA PRO A 172 -1.77 3.96 -13.93
C PRO A 172 -3.07 4.59 -14.43
N LEU A 173 -3.27 5.90 -14.28
CA LEU A 173 -4.46 6.57 -14.82
C LEU A 173 -4.57 6.43 -16.33
N LYS A 174 -3.46 6.28 -17.04
CA LYS A 174 -3.45 6.06 -18.49
C LYS A 174 -4.12 4.75 -18.89
N LEU A 175 -4.15 3.77 -17.99
CA LEU A 175 -4.79 2.47 -18.23
C LEU A 175 -6.31 2.56 -18.24
N LEU A 176 -6.89 3.61 -17.64
CA LEU A 176 -8.35 3.85 -17.70
C LEU A 176 -8.80 4.39 -19.04
N GLN A 177 -7.89 4.97 -19.81
CA GLN A 177 -8.18 5.62 -21.09
C GLN A 177 -8.02 4.68 -22.30
N ALA A 178 -7.53 3.48 -22.06
CA ALA A 178 -7.24 2.50 -23.09
C ALA A 178 -8.43 1.58 -23.39
#